data_2280794602d6b825cb39415d186e066f
#
_entry.id   2280794602d6b825cb39415d186e066f
#
_cell.length_a   1.000
_cell.length_b   1.000
_cell.length_c   1.000
_cell.angle_alpha   90.00
_cell.angle_beta   90.00
_cell.angle_gamma   90.00
#
_symmetry.space_group_name_H-M   'P 1'
#
loop_
_entity.id
_entity.type
_entity.pdbx_description
1 polymer ?
#
loop_
_entity_poly.entity_id
_entity_poly.type
_entity_poly.pdbx_seq_one_letter_code
_entity_poly.pdbx_strand_id
1 'polypeptide(L)'
;TLTYIILMVGISLFLEKKKGKIVYTIFFILAFALFITNNIYYSMTNTFFDFSLIMLAGEGSDYFMDAILNCNIWVYISSVVIIISYIFGLKQFKERKKTDLKKIIKVFFLFLILHLITPLFLGKPNDALTWSTWRNPRNIYINFNDNNKSMMVSGIYEYSVRNFYITFIKAKKTDNEEDITFLEEEYNKEEENYQTSYTGKFKDKNVIFLQLEGTDNWLITKED
;
A
#
# COMPACT_ATOMS: atom_id res chain seq x y z
N THR A 1 6.35 -6.89 9.87
CA THR A 1 6.19 -8.21 9.22
C THR A 1 6.25 -9.35 10.22
N LEU A 2 7.31 -9.51 11.03
CA LEU A 2 7.48 -10.64 11.96
C LEU A 2 6.34 -10.77 12.98
N THR A 3 5.83 -9.66 13.50
CA THR A 3 4.72 -9.63 14.46
C THR A 3 3.45 -10.29 13.91
N TYR A 4 3.11 -10.04 12.65
CA TYR A 4 1.98 -10.68 11.98
C TYR A 4 2.19 -12.17 11.75
N ILE A 5 3.41 -12.58 11.42
CA ILE A 5 3.74 -14.03 11.28
C ILE A 5 3.55 -14.73 12.62
N ILE A 6 4.02 -14.15 13.72
CA ILE A 6 3.82 -14.68 15.08
C ILE A 6 2.33 -14.83 15.38
N LEU A 7 1.50 -13.85 15.04
CA LEU A 7 0.07 -13.90 15.24
C LEU A 7 -0.57 -15.02 14.42
N MET A 8 -0.33 -15.06 13.11
CA MET A 8 -0.95 -16.02 12.19
C MET A 8 -0.58 -17.47 12.53
N VAL A 9 0.72 -17.72 12.70
CA VAL A 9 1.24 -19.04 13.05
C VAL A 9 0.83 -19.43 14.46
N GLY A 10 0.95 -18.52 15.42
CA GLY A 10 0.60 -18.79 16.81
C GLY A 10 -0.87 -19.14 16.99
N ILE A 11 -1.80 -18.38 16.40
CA ILE A 11 -3.22 -18.73 16.42
C ILE A 11 -3.42 -20.12 15.81
N SER A 12 -2.87 -20.37 14.63
CA SER A 12 -3.05 -21.63 13.89
C SER A 12 -2.56 -22.84 14.70
N LEU A 13 -1.41 -22.74 15.37
CA LEU A 13 -0.81 -23.83 16.14
C LEU A 13 -1.60 -24.17 17.42
N PHE A 14 -2.33 -23.23 18.01
CA PHE A 14 -3.08 -23.45 19.25
C PHE A 14 -4.55 -23.83 19.05
N LEU A 15 -5.02 -23.86 17.81
CA LEU A 15 -6.29 -24.45 17.44
C LEU A 15 -6.24 -26.01 17.45
N GLU A 16 -7.40 -26.63 17.47
CA GLU A 16 -7.56 -28.05 17.14
C GLU A 16 -6.88 -28.37 15.80
N LYS A 17 -6.18 -29.49 15.68
CA LYS A 17 -5.32 -29.82 14.53
C LYS A 17 -5.97 -29.54 13.17
N LYS A 18 -7.22 -30.02 12.95
CA LYS A 18 -7.91 -29.83 11.67
C LYS A 18 -8.21 -28.36 11.40
N LYS A 19 -8.78 -27.66 12.39
CA LYS A 19 -9.09 -26.23 12.30
C LYS A 19 -7.83 -25.39 12.14
N GLY A 20 -6.77 -25.74 12.90
CA GLY A 20 -5.48 -25.05 12.83
C GLY A 20 -4.84 -25.13 11.45
N LYS A 21 -4.89 -26.30 10.79
CA LYS A 21 -4.41 -26.45 9.41
C LYS A 21 -5.21 -25.60 8.42
N ILE A 22 -6.54 -25.54 8.57
CA ILE A 22 -7.41 -24.74 7.71
C ILE A 22 -7.06 -23.25 7.87
N VAL A 23 -6.99 -22.76 9.11
CA VAL A 23 -6.66 -21.35 9.41
C VAL A 23 -5.26 -20.99 8.92
N TYR A 24 -4.28 -21.88 9.13
CA TYR A 24 -2.92 -21.71 8.61
C TYR A 24 -2.90 -21.60 7.08
N THR A 25 -3.67 -22.44 6.40
CA THR A 25 -3.80 -22.40 4.93
C THR A 25 -4.44 -21.11 4.46
N ILE A 26 -5.49 -20.63 5.13
CA ILE A 26 -6.13 -19.35 4.80
C ILE A 26 -5.13 -18.20 4.95
N PHE A 27 -4.42 -18.12 6.08
CA PHE A 27 -3.39 -17.12 6.30
C PHE A 27 -2.27 -17.19 5.28
N PHE A 28 -1.86 -18.41 4.91
CA PHE A 28 -0.86 -18.63 3.87
C PHE A 28 -1.34 -18.09 2.51
N ILE A 29 -2.56 -18.41 2.09
CA ILE A 29 -3.12 -17.93 0.82
C ILE A 29 -3.16 -16.40 0.79
N LEU A 30 -3.64 -15.77 1.85
CA LEU A 30 -3.68 -14.30 1.94
C LEU A 30 -2.28 -13.68 1.90
N ALA A 31 -1.34 -14.23 2.68
CA ALA A 31 0.03 -13.75 2.72
C ALA A 31 0.74 -13.95 1.38
N PHE A 32 0.52 -15.08 0.72
CA PHE A 32 1.09 -15.40 -0.58
C PHE A 32 0.49 -14.51 -1.69
N ALA A 33 -0.81 -14.26 -1.66
CA ALA A 33 -1.46 -13.33 -2.58
C ALA A 33 -0.88 -11.93 -2.44
N LEU A 34 -0.73 -11.41 -1.22
CA LEU A 34 -0.08 -10.11 -0.97
C LEU A 34 1.36 -10.08 -1.48
N PHE A 35 2.12 -11.16 -1.25
CA PHE A 35 3.50 -11.28 -1.74
C PHE A 35 3.56 -11.21 -3.27
N ILE A 36 2.77 -12.03 -3.95
CA ILE A 36 2.75 -12.10 -5.43
C ILE A 36 2.30 -10.77 -6.03
N THR A 37 1.15 -10.24 -5.58
CA THR A 37 0.61 -8.97 -6.10
C THR A 37 1.62 -7.84 -5.98
N ASN A 38 2.21 -7.65 -4.80
CA ASN A 38 3.18 -6.57 -4.59
C ASN A 38 4.44 -6.73 -5.43
N ASN A 39 4.97 -7.95 -5.57
CA ASN A 39 6.22 -8.15 -6.31
C ASN A 39 6.02 -8.09 -7.83
N ILE A 40 4.93 -8.64 -8.37
CA ILE A 40 4.59 -8.52 -9.79
C ILE A 40 4.35 -7.05 -10.12
N TYR A 41 3.52 -6.35 -9.34
CA TYR A 41 3.22 -4.95 -9.57
C TYR A 41 4.49 -4.09 -9.51
N TYR A 42 5.34 -4.31 -8.50
CA TYR A 42 6.62 -3.60 -8.36
C TYR A 42 7.57 -3.83 -9.55
N SER A 43 7.59 -5.04 -10.10
CA SER A 43 8.43 -5.36 -11.26
C SER A 43 8.07 -4.53 -12.51
N MET A 44 6.82 -4.09 -12.63
CA MET A 44 6.35 -3.28 -13.76
C MET A 44 6.43 -1.78 -13.51
N THR A 45 6.06 -1.35 -12.31
CA THR A 45 5.81 0.06 -12.01
C THR A 45 6.85 0.71 -11.13
N ASN A 46 7.76 -0.08 -10.54
CA ASN A 46 8.71 0.33 -9.48
C ASN A 46 8.03 0.93 -8.24
N THR A 47 6.72 0.65 -8.06
CA THR A 47 5.97 1.04 -6.87
C THR A 47 5.25 -0.17 -6.28
N PHE A 48 5.02 -0.17 -4.96
CA PHE A 48 4.22 -1.22 -4.34
C PHE A 48 2.74 -0.99 -4.58
N PHE A 49 1.99 -2.11 -4.63
CA PHE A 49 0.57 -2.12 -4.94
C PHE A 49 -0.25 -1.32 -3.92
N ASP A 50 -1.11 -0.44 -4.42
CA ASP A 50 -2.09 0.32 -3.66
C ASP A 50 -3.49 -0.25 -3.87
N PHE A 51 -4.24 -0.45 -2.78
CA PHE A 51 -5.59 -1.01 -2.87
C PHE A 51 -6.58 -0.10 -3.61
N SER A 52 -6.30 1.20 -3.74
CA SER A 52 -7.12 2.11 -4.55
C SER A 52 -7.15 1.70 -6.02
N LEU A 53 -6.09 1.04 -6.50
CA LEU A 53 -5.97 0.55 -7.88
C LEU A 53 -6.90 -0.61 -8.20
N ILE A 54 -7.52 -1.26 -7.19
CA ILE A 54 -8.53 -2.31 -7.42
C ILE A 54 -9.71 -1.75 -8.22
N MET A 55 -10.03 -0.47 -8.05
CA MET A 55 -11.10 0.17 -8.82
C MET A 55 -10.79 0.26 -10.32
N LEU A 56 -9.49 0.23 -10.68
CA LEU A 56 -8.98 0.25 -12.05
C LEU A 56 -8.60 -1.15 -12.58
N ALA A 57 -8.93 -2.21 -11.84
CA ALA A 57 -8.52 -3.58 -12.19
C ALA A 57 -9.02 -4.05 -13.56
N GLY A 58 -10.15 -3.50 -14.03
CA GLY A 58 -10.67 -3.77 -15.39
C GLY A 58 -9.70 -3.33 -16.49
N GLU A 59 -9.12 -2.13 -16.33
CA GLU A 59 -8.15 -1.59 -17.29
C GLU A 59 -6.79 -2.30 -17.21
N GLY A 60 -6.42 -2.77 -16.02
CA GLY A 60 -5.18 -3.49 -15.77
C GLY A 60 -5.19 -4.94 -16.28
N SER A 61 -6.35 -5.50 -16.58
CA SER A 61 -6.48 -6.92 -16.97
C SER A 61 -5.73 -7.25 -18.26
N ASP A 62 -5.66 -6.33 -19.21
CA ASP A 62 -5.00 -6.51 -20.49
C ASP A 62 -3.47 -6.68 -20.36
N TYR A 63 -2.89 -6.12 -19.30
CA TYR A 63 -1.46 -6.19 -19.01
C TYR A 63 -1.06 -7.34 -18.08
N PHE A 64 -2.02 -8.14 -17.62
CA PHE A 64 -1.76 -9.19 -16.62
C PHE A 64 -0.75 -10.24 -17.07
N MET A 65 -0.86 -10.72 -18.33
CA MET A 65 0.08 -11.71 -18.85
C MET A 65 1.48 -11.14 -19.03
N ASP A 66 1.58 -9.91 -19.51
CA ASP A 66 2.86 -9.22 -19.65
C ASP A 66 3.51 -8.99 -18.28
N ALA A 67 2.72 -8.67 -17.26
CA ALA A 67 3.18 -8.53 -15.89
C ALA A 67 3.81 -9.82 -15.35
N ILE A 68 3.17 -10.95 -15.60
CA ILE A 68 3.70 -12.26 -15.22
C ILE A 68 4.96 -12.58 -16.01
N LEU A 69 4.94 -12.49 -17.34
CA LEU A 69 6.07 -12.91 -18.18
C LEU A 69 7.34 -12.07 -17.96
N ASN A 70 7.19 -10.78 -17.66
CA ASN A 70 8.30 -9.85 -17.44
C ASN A 70 8.70 -9.70 -15.98
N CYS A 71 8.07 -10.44 -15.06
CA CYS A 71 8.40 -10.36 -13.64
C CYS A 71 9.81 -10.91 -13.38
N ASN A 72 10.48 -10.31 -12.37
CA ASN A 72 11.82 -10.72 -11.98
C ASN A 72 11.84 -12.21 -11.56
N ILE A 73 12.82 -12.97 -12.09
CA ILE A 73 12.97 -14.42 -11.83
C ILE A 73 13.06 -14.75 -10.33
N TRP A 74 13.59 -13.86 -9.51
CA TRP A 74 13.68 -14.04 -8.07
C TRP A 74 12.31 -14.12 -7.38
N VAL A 75 11.26 -13.53 -7.96
CA VAL A 75 9.90 -13.64 -7.43
C VAL A 75 9.40 -15.07 -7.55
N TYR A 76 9.68 -15.74 -8.67
CA TYR A 76 9.31 -17.15 -8.88
C TYR A 76 10.10 -18.09 -7.97
N ILE A 77 11.41 -17.88 -7.86
CA ILE A 77 12.25 -18.68 -6.96
C ILE A 77 11.77 -18.52 -5.51
N SER A 78 11.53 -17.29 -5.08
CA SER A 78 11.00 -17.01 -3.73
C SER A 78 9.63 -17.64 -3.51
N SER A 79 8.76 -17.62 -4.52
CA SER A 79 7.44 -18.26 -4.46
C SER A 79 7.54 -19.76 -4.22
N VAL A 80 8.45 -20.44 -4.92
CA VAL A 80 8.71 -21.87 -4.71
C VAL A 80 9.20 -22.13 -3.27
N VAL A 81 10.15 -21.33 -2.77
CA VAL A 81 10.66 -21.45 -1.40
C VAL A 81 9.55 -21.23 -0.36
N ILE A 82 8.68 -20.25 -0.58
CA ILE A 82 7.53 -19.97 0.30
C ILE A 82 6.55 -21.13 0.31
N ILE A 83 6.24 -21.72 -0.85
CA ILE A 83 5.34 -22.89 -0.94
C ILE A 83 5.94 -24.12 -0.24
N ILE A 84 7.23 -24.37 -0.43
CA ILE A 84 7.93 -25.45 0.27
C ILE A 84 7.87 -25.22 1.78
N SER A 85 8.14 -24.00 2.23
CA SER A 85 8.08 -23.61 3.65
C SER A 85 6.68 -23.83 4.24
N TYR A 86 5.62 -23.52 3.49
CA TYR A 86 4.24 -23.78 3.87
C TYR A 86 3.98 -25.29 4.06
N ILE A 87 4.43 -26.14 3.13
CA ILE A 87 4.28 -27.60 3.21
C ILE A 87 5.00 -28.13 4.46
N PHE A 88 6.20 -27.64 4.74
CA PHE A 88 6.91 -27.99 5.98
C PHE A 88 6.15 -27.54 7.24
N GLY A 89 5.58 -26.33 7.20
CA GLY A 89 4.73 -25.82 8.27
C GLY A 89 3.53 -26.71 8.56
N LEU A 90 2.85 -27.22 7.55
CA LEU A 90 1.72 -28.15 7.71
C LEU A 90 2.10 -29.44 8.45
N LYS A 91 3.35 -29.90 8.32
CA LYS A 91 3.86 -31.09 9.01
C LYS A 91 4.08 -30.88 10.51
N GLN A 92 4.24 -29.62 10.95
CA GLN A 92 4.47 -29.28 12.37
C GLN A 92 3.21 -29.37 13.24
N PHE A 93 2.01 -29.52 12.64
CA PHE A 93 0.76 -29.58 13.39
C PHE A 93 0.63 -30.89 14.12
N LYS A 94 0.88 -30.89 15.44
CA LYS A 94 0.72 -32.05 16.34
C LYS A 94 -0.75 -32.35 16.61
N GLU A 95 -1.04 -33.59 17.03
CA GLU A 95 -2.38 -33.97 17.46
C GLU A 95 -2.84 -33.11 18.65
N ARG A 96 -3.92 -32.41 18.45
CA ARG A 96 -4.58 -31.60 19.47
C ARG A 96 -6.09 -31.78 19.30
N LYS A 97 -6.73 -32.34 20.31
CA LYS A 97 -8.18 -32.62 20.32
C LYS A 97 -9.03 -31.43 20.68
N LYS A 98 -8.46 -30.41 21.37
CA LYS A 98 -9.17 -29.22 21.83
C LYS A 98 -8.34 -27.97 21.56
N THR A 99 -9.02 -26.87 21.25
CA THR A 99 -8.42 -25.54 21.09
C THR A 99 -7.93 -25.00 22.44
N ASP A 100 -6.73 -24.47 22.49
CA ASP A 100 -6.14 -23.84 23.68
C ASP A 100 -6.34 -22.31 23.64
N LEU A 101 -7.54 -21.87 24.03
CA LEU A 101 -7.91 -20.45 24.02
C LEU A 101 -6.97 -19.59 24.85
N LYS A 102 -6.48 -20.11 26.00
CA LYS A 102 -5.55 -19.34 26.87
C LYS A 102 -4.25 -19.00 26.12
N LYS A 103 -3.73 -19.92 25.31
CA LYS A 103 -2.52 -19.67 24.52
C LYS A 103 -2.80 -18.74 23.34
N ILE A 104 -3.95 -18.88 22.69
CA ILE A 104 -4.36 -17.95 21.60
C ILE A 104 -4.43 -16.52 22.14
N ILE A 105 -5.08 -16.32 23.28
CA ILE A 105 -5.15 -15.00 23.92
C ILE A 105 -3.74 -14.46 24.26
N LYS A 106 -2.84 -15.31 24.79
CA LYS A 106 -1.45 -14.87 25.04
C LYS A 106 -0.72 -14.47 23.77
N VAL A 107 -0.89 -15.22 22.67
CA VAL A 107 -0.31 -14.85 21.35
C VAL A 107 -0.87 -13.53 20.87
N PHE A 108 -2.16 -13.29 21.02
CA PHE A 108 -2.78 -12.03 20.64
C PHE A 108 -2.24 -10.85 21.45
N PHE A 109 -2.13 -10.99 22.77
CA PHE A 109 -1.52 -9.96 23.60
C PHE A 109 -0.05 -9.73 23.28
N LEU A 110 0.71 -10.79 23.02
CA LEU A 110 2.10 -10.68 22.57
C LEU A 110 2.19 -9.89 21.26
N PHE A 111 1.31 -10.18 20.30
CA PHE A 111 1.21 -9.44 19.04
C PHE A 111 0.93 -7.95 19.31
N LEU A 112 -0.07 -7.63 20.15
CA LEU A 112 -0.42 -6.23 20.46
C LEU A 112 0.77 -5.49 21.09
N ILE A 113 1.45 -6.10 22.04
CA ILE A 113 2.62 -5.50 22.70
C ILE A 113 3.72 -5.23 21.66
N LEU A 114 4.07 -6.23 20.86
CA LEU A 114 5.11 -6.09 19.83
C LEU A 114 4.70 -5.08 18.76
N HIS A 115 3.44 -5.07 18.36
CA HIS A 115 2.91 -4.15 17.36
C HIS A 115 2.96 -2.69 17.84
N LEU A 116 2.61 -2.43 19.09
CA LEU A 116 2.67 -1.09 19.68
C LEU A 116 4.11 -0.61 19.94
N ILE A 117 5.00 -1.52 20.30
CA ILE A 117 6.40 -1.19 20.63
C ILE A 117 7.24 -1.00 19.33
N THR A 118 7.02 -1.81 18.31
CA THR A 118 7.85 -1.78 17.09
C THR A 118 7.98 -0.39 16.46
N PRO A 119 6.90 0.41 16.31
CA PRO A 119 7.02 1.75 15.74
C PRO A 119 7.86 2.73 16.59
N LEU A 120 8.04 2.47 17.90
CA LEU A 120 8.85 3.33 18.74
C LEU A 120 10.34 3.26 18.39
N PHE A 121 10.80 2.14 17.80
CA PHE A 121 12.18 2.00 17.30
C PHE A 121 12.46 2.79 16.03
N LEU A 122 11.43 3.37 15.38
CA LEU A 122 11.59 4.26 14.23
C LEU A 122 12.06 5.67 14.62
N GLY A 123 12.28 5.91 15.90
CA GLY A 123 12.71 7.21 16.42
C GLY A 123 11.55 8.17 16.68
N LYS A 124 11.91 9.45 16.85
CA LYS A 124 10.94 10.52 17.09
C LYS A 124 10.47 11.15 15.77
N PRO A 125 9.21 11.62 15.70
CA PRO A 125 8.77 12.40 14.56
C PRO A 125 9.57 13.72 14.48
N ASN A 126 9.72 14.23 13.28
CA ASN A 126 10.36 15.52 13.02
C ASN A 126 9.33 16.43 12.35
N ASP A 127 8.93 17.50 13.03
CA ASP A 127 7.91 18.45 12.56
C ASP A 127 8.52 19.63 11.79
N ALA A 128 9.86 19.70 11.70
CA ALA A 128 10.52 20.75 10.93
C ALA A 128 10.20 20.59 9.43
N LEU A 129 9.76 21.69 8.80
CA LEU A 129 9.51 21.76 7.35
C LEU A 129 10.84 21.75 6.59
N THR A 130 11.52 20.61 6.57
CA THR A 130 12.80 20.42 5.91
C THR A 130 12.76 19.20 5.01
N TRP A 131 13.68 19.12 4.04
CA TRP A 131 13.85 17.93 3.20
C TRP A 131 14.13 16.64 3.99
N SER A 132 14.50 16.73 5.25
CA SER A 132 14.70 15.56 6.12
C SER A 132 13.40 14.99 6.65
N THR A 133 12.32 15.76 6.73
CA THR A 133 11.05 15.36 7.32
C THR A 133 10.43 14.16 6.61
N TRP A 134 10.44 14.16 5.28
CA TRP A 134 9.89 13.09 4.46
C TRP A 134 10.80 11.85 4.33
N ARG A 135 12.03 11.92 4.84
CA ARG A 135 12.97 10.79 4.97
C ARG A 135 12.97 10.19 6.36
N ASN A 136 12.38 10.86 7.34
CA ASN A 136 12.29 10.36 8.72
C ASN A 136 11.40 9.12 8.78
N PRO A 137 11.92 7.94 9.23
CA PRO A 137 11.13 6.70 9.25
C PRO A 137 9.85 6.81 10.08
N ARG A 138 9.88 7.58 11.18
CA ARG A 138 8.72 7.79 12.03
C ARG A 138 7.63 8.60 11.33
N ASN A 139 8.02 9.66 10.60
CA ASN A 139 7.08 10.46 9.80
C ASN A 139 6.48 9.65 8.65
N ILE A 140 7.31 8.87 7.94
CA ILE A 140 6.84 7.97 6.87
C ILE A 140 5.80 6.99 7.44
N TYR A 141 6.09 6.41 8.61
CA TYR A 141 5.16 5.50 9.27
C TYR A 141 3.86 6.18 9.66
N ILE A 142 3.89 7.41 10.17
CA ILE A 142 2.68 8.14 10.60
C ILE A 142 1.87 8.61 9.39
N ASN A 143 2.49 9.31 8.45
CA ASN A 143 1.82 10.01 7.36
C ASN A 143 1.34 9.07 6.25
N PHE A 144 2.08 7.99 6.00
CA PHE A 144 1.73 6.97 5.00
C PHE A 144 1.43 7.54 3.60
N ASN A 145 2.23 8.50 3.16
CA ASN A 145 2.01 9.28 1.93
C ASN A 145 2.89 8.86 0.73
N ASP A 146 3.68 7.81 0.86
CA ASP A 146 4.53 7.25 -0.19
C ASP A 146 4.54 5.73 -0.04
N ASN A 147 4.04 5.03 -1.06
CA ASN A 147 3.87 3.58 -1.02
C ASN A 147 5.19 2.84 -0.82
N ASN A 148 6.26 3.25 -1.54
CA ASN A 148 7.55 2.57 -1.46
C ASN A 148 8.20 2.75 -0.08
N LYS A 149 8.24 3.98 0.42
CA LYS A 149 8.80 4.25 1.74
C LYS A 149 7.97 3.62 2.85
N SER A 150 6.64 3.69 2.74
CA SER A 150 5.73 3.08 3.72
C SER A 150 5.90 1.56 3.78
N MET A 151 6.07 0.90 2.63
CA MET A 151 6.36 -0.53 2.56
C MET A 151 7.72 -0.86 3.19
N MET A 152 8.77 -0.07 2.90
CA MET A 152 10.11 -0.28 3.46
C MET A 152 10.14 -0.16 4.98
N VAL A 153 9.41 0.81 5.53
CA VAL A 153 9.37 1.07 6.99
C VAL A 153 8.46 0.09 7.71
N SER A 154 7.27 -0.19 7.17
CA SER A 154 6.25 -1.01 7.82
C SER A 154 6.39 -2.51 7.55
N GLY A 155 6.87 -2.85 6.36
CA GLY A 155 6.86 -4.21 5.81
C GLY A 155 5.47 -4.62 5.32
N ILE A 156 5.44 -5.68 4.50
CA ILE A 156 4.30 -6.05 3.65
C ILE A 156 2.95 -6.16 4.38
N TYR A 157 2.89 -6.78 5.55
CA TYR A 157 1.60 -6.99 6.24
C TYR A 157 1.06 -5.70 6.85
N GLU A 158 1.90 -4.94 7.54
CA GLU A 158 1.50 -3.65 8.12
C GLU A 158 1.13 -2.66 7.03
N TYR A 159 1.92 -2.58 5.98
CA TYR A 159 1.62 -1.76 4.80
C TYR A 159 0.25 -2.12 4.22
N SER A 160 0.02 -3.41 3.93
CA SER A 160 -1.24 -3.85 3.31
C SER A 160 -2.46 -3.59 4.20
N VAL A 161 -2.37 -3.85 5.50
CA VAL A 161 -3.47 -3.60 6.44
C VAL A 161 -3.79 -2.10 6.53
N ARG A 162 -2.76 -1.25 6.61
CA ARG A 162 -2.96 0.21 6.68
C ARG A 162 -3.46 0.79 5.37
N ASN A 163 -2.91 0.36 4.24
CA ASN A 163 -3.37 0.80 2.93
C ASN A 163 -4.83 0.39 2.70
N PHE A 164 -5.21 -0.85 3.04
CA PHE A 164 -6.60 -1.28 3.00
C PHE A 164 -7.50 -0.42 3.89
N TYR A 165 -7.08 -0.13 5.12
CA TYR A 165 -7.83 0.72 6.05
C TYR A 165 -8.01 2.13 5.49
N ILE A 166 -6.95 2.73 4.96
CA ILE A 166 -6.98 4.08 4.38
C ILE A 166 -7.93 4.12 3.19
N THR A 167 -7.80 3.16 2.28
CA THR A 167 -8.59 3.13 1.03
C THR A 167 -10.08 2.88 1.26
N PHE A 168 -10.42 1.89 2.10
CA PHE A 168 -11.82 1.44 2.17
C PHE A 168 -12.57 1.91 3.42
N ILE A 169 -11.87 2.32 4.46
CA ILE A 169 -12.49 2.69 5.74
C ILE A 169 -12.33 4.18 6.02
N LYS A 170 -11.10 4.71 5.94
CA LYS A 170 -10.83 6.10 6.25
C LYS A 170 -11.35 7.02 5.14
N ALA A 171 -11.13 6.70 3.86
CA ALA A 171 -11.56 7.53 2.74
C ALA A 171 -13.09 7.81 2.78
N LYS A 172 -13.89 6.80 3.15
CA LYS A 172 -15.35 6.98 3.29
C LYS A 172 -15.77 7.94 4.41
N LYS A 173 -14.88 8.29 5.33
CA LYS A 173 -15.16 9.22 6.44
C LYS A 173 -14.69 10.64 6.18
N THR A 174 -13.97 10.87 5.09
CA THR A 174 -13.35 12.18 4.78
C THR A 174 -14.15 12.99 3.77
N ASP A 175 -15.27 12.48 3.26
CA ASP A 175 -16.23 13.29 2.50
C ASP A 175 -16.96 14.21 3.50
N ASN A 176 -16.28 15.27 3.92
CA ASN A 176 -16.92 16.34 4.66
C ASN A 176 -17.82 17.12 3.70
N GLU A 177 -19.09 17.24 4.03
CA GLU A 177 -20.03 18.10 3.28
C GLU A 177 -19.49 19.52 3.11
N GLU A 178 -18.72 20.02 4.09
CA GLU A 178 -18.04 21.31 4.05
C GLU A 178 -16.97 21.40 2.93
N ASP A 179 -16.16 20.34 2.75
CA ASP A 179 -15.13 20.32 1.69
C ASP A 179 -15.77 20.21 0.30
N ILE A 180 -16.87 19.47 0.18
CA ILE A 180 -17.63 19.35 -1.08
C ILE A 180 -18.27 20.68 -1.41
N THR A 181 -18.93 21.33 -0.44
CA THR A 181 -19.54 22.64 -0.62
C THR A 181 -18.51 23.71 -1.01
N PHE A 182 -17.34 23.70 -0.36
CA PHE A 182 -16.25 24.60 -0.71
C PHE A 182 -15.76 24.39 -2.15
N LEU A 183 -15.58 23.13 -2.57
CA LEU A 183 -15.17 22.83 -3.94
C LEU A 183 -16.25 23.20 -4.96
N GLU A 184 -17.51 22.97 -4.65
CA GLU A 184 -18.65 23.39 -5.49
C GLU A 184 -18.76 24.92 -5.59
N GLU A 185 -18.55 25.64 -4.50
CA GLU A 185 -18.50 27.11 -4.50
C GLU A 185 -17.35 27.63 -5.34
N GLU A 186 -16.14 27.06 -5.21
CA GLU A 186 -14.98 27.46 -6.02
C GLU A 186 -15.15 27.11 -7.50
N TYR A 187 -15.74 25.94 -7.81
CA TYR A 187 -15.98 25.52 -9.19
C TYR A 187 -17.08 26.34 -9.87
N ASN A 188 -18.09 26.76 -9.10
CA ASN A 188 -19.20 27.57 -9.61
C ASN A 188 -18.95 29.08 -9.52
N LYS A 189 -17.81 29.52 -9.00
CA LYS A 189 -17.40 30.91 -9.17
C LYS A 189 -17.34 31.20 -10.68
N GLU A 190 -18.24 32.07 -11.17
CA GLU A 190 -18.20 32.53 -12.54
C GLU A 190 -16.77 33.03 -12.79
N GLU A 191 -16.09 32.43 -13.76
CA GLU A 191 -14.82 32.99 -14.25
C GLU A 191 -15.09 34.45 -14.63
N GLU A 192 -14.55 35.40 -13.85
CA GLU A 192 -14.50 36.76 -14.30
C GLU A 192 -13.90 36.73 -15.70
N ASN A 193 -14.69 37.11 -16.69
CA ASN A 193 -14.25 37.17 -18.08
C ASN A 193 -13.11 38.18 -18.19
N TYR A 194 -11.90 37.74 -17.88
CA TYR A 194 -10.69 38.54 -18.05
C TYR A 194 -10.46 38.76 -19.55
N GLN A 195 -10.95 39.89 -20.04
CA GLN A 195 -10.61 40.32 -21.39
C GLN A 195 -9.17 40.79 -21.41
N THR A 196 -8.32 40.04 -22.05
CA THR A 196 -6.93 40.41 -22.29
C THR A 196 -6.75 40.88 -23.72
N SER A 197 -5.60 41.50 -24.03
CA SER A 197 -5.22 41.86 -25.42
C SER A 197 -5.16 40.66 -26.37
N TYR A 198 -5.23 39.44 -25.85
CA TYR A 198 -5.23 38.16 -26.60
C TYR A 198 -6.63 37.54 -26.75
N THR A 199 -7.65 38.08 -26.08
CA THR A 199 -9.02 37.58 -26.17
C THR A 199 -9.52 37.59 -27.60
N GLY A 200 -9.93 36.46 -28.13
CA GLY A 200 -10.44 36.30 -29.48
C GLY A 200 -9.38 36.22 -30.61
N LYS A 201 -8.09 36.42 -30.35
CA LYS A 201 -7.02 36.33 -31.38
C LYS A 201 -6.87 34.95 -32.01
N PHE A 202 -7.24 33.91 -31.28
CA PHE A 202 -7.14 32.50 -31.71
C PHE A 202 -8.50 31.91 -32.08
N LYS A 203 -9.52 32.74 -32.27
CA LYS A 203 -10.81 32.27 -32.75
C LYS A 203 -10.64 31.57 -34.10
N ASP A 204 -11.28 30.42 -34.24
CA ASP A 204 -11.22 29.54 -35.41
C ASP A 204 -9.81 28.97 -35.74
N LYS A 205 -8.90 28.96 -34.77
CA LYS A 205 -7.58 28.33 -34.86
C LYS A 205 -7.54 27.03 -34.07
N ASN A 206 -6.76 26.06 -34.57
CA ASN A 206 -6.42 24.86 -33.79
C ASN A 206 -5.43 25.25 -32.71
N VAL A 207 -5.71 24.85 -31.47
CA VAL A 207 -4.82 25.07 -30.32
C VAL A 207 -4.22 23.71 -29.92
N ILE A 208 -2.89 23.66 -29.84
CA ILE A 208 -2.18 22.51 -29.32
C ILE A 208 -1.71 22.90 -27.92
N PHE A 209 -2.21 22.17 -26.91
CA PHE A 209 -1.78 22.34 -25.52
C PHE A 209 -0.69 21.31 -25.22
N LEU A 210 0.53 21.77 -24.93
CA LEU A 210 1.65 20.92 -24.58
C LEU A 210 1.98 21.11 -23.10
N GLN A 211 1.67 20.10 -22.29
CA GLN A 211 2.05 20.06 -20.88
C GLN A 211 3.36 19.31 -20.74
N LEU A 212 4.40 19.97 -20.26
CA LEU A 212 5.71 19.38 -19.98
C LEU A 212 5.85 19.18 -18.46
N GLU A 213 5.95 17.92 -18.02
CA GLU A 213 6.20 17.57 -16.62
C GLU A 213 7.68 17.31 -16.37
N GLY A 214 8.17 17.74 -15.21
CA GLY A 214 9.58 17.51 -14.79
C GLY A 214 10.61 18.30 -15.60
N THR A 215 10.19 19.33 -16.33
CA THR A 215 11.11 20.17 -17.11
C THR A 215 11.75 21.22 -16.20
N ASP A 216 13.08 21.23 -16.16
CA ASP A 216 13.82 22.24 -15.41
C ASP A 216 13.60 23.64 -15.96
N ASN A 217 13.40 24.63 -15.07
CA ASN A 217 13.09 26.01 -15.42
C ASN A 217 14.15 26.66 -16.33
N TRP A 218 15.41 26.24 -16.25
CA TRP A 218 16.48 26.75 -17.10
C TRP A 218 16.29 26.47 -18.58
N LEU A 219 15.55 25.40 -18.95
CA LEU A 219 15.20 25.10 -20.34
C LEU A 219 14.23 26.12 -20.95
N ILE A 220 13.42 26.76 -20.08
CA ILE A 220 12.40 27.74 -20.51
C ILE A 220 12.96 29.15 -20.48
N THR A 221 13.93 29.41 -19.60
CA THR A 221 14.48 30.76 -19.34
C THR A 221 15.81 31.03 -20.02
N LYS A 222 16.36 30.04 -20.78
CA LYS A 222 17.60 30.27 -21.51
C LYS A 222 17.35 31.25 -22.68
N GLU A 223 17.81 32.47 -22.52
CA GLU A 223 17.96 33.41 -23.62
C GLU A 223 19.15 32.97 -24.49
N ASP A 224 18.95 32.90 -25.80
CA ASP A 224 19.99 32.59 -26.80
C ASP A 224 21.01 33.75 -26.95
#